data_d6c0e6f5fceecc65d5231c937d708c89
#
_entry.id   d6c0e6f5fceecc65d5231c937d708c89
#
_cell.length_a   1.000
_cell.length_b   1.000
_cell.length_c   1.000
_cell.angle_alpha   90.00
_cell.angle_beta   90.00
_cell.angle_gamma   90.00
#
_symmetry.space_group_name_H-M   'P 1'
#
loop_
_entity.id
_entity.type
_entity.pdbx_description
1 polymer ?
#
loop_
_entity_poly.entity_id
_entity_poly.type
_entity_poly.pdbx_seq_one_letter_code
_entity_poly.pdbx_strand_id
1 'polypeptide(L)'
;MRTNDWIPKVLSVLRSGGANFVDIFPPYKRVEGQLRDKGTDSHGEHNLLIEEQIVLVDWLTFETLIVGEPLRILMTRTNRAISIDRVSP
;
A
#
# COMPACT_ATOMS: atom_id res chain seq x y z
N MET A 1 -5.37 12.82 -12.79
CA MET A 1 -4.66 11.67 -13.21
C MET A 1 -3.97 10.97 -12.07
N ARG A 2 -4.29 9.77 -11.92
CA ARG A 2 -3.86 9.07 -10.73
C ARG A 2 -2.75 8.09 -10.96
N THR A 3 -2.45 7.83 -12.20
CA THR A 3 -1.52 6.77 -12.52
C THR A 3 -0.13 7.02 -11.99
N ASN A 4 0.23 8.29 -11.83
CA ASN A 4 1.57 8.60 -11.36
C ASN A 4 1.76 8.27 -9.90
N ASP A 5 0.69 8.04 -9.17
CA ASP A 5 0.80 7.81 -7.75
C ASP A 5 1.41 6.45 -7.42
N TRP A 6 1.21 5.46 -8.30
CA TRP A 6 1.61 4.12 -7.94
C TRP A 6 3.00 3.75 -8.45
N ILE A 7 3.50 4.44 -9.48
CA ILE A 7 4.81 4.09 -10.02
C ILE A 7 5.92 4.17 -8.99
N PRO A 8 6.01 5.27 -8.22
CA PRO A 8 7.03 5.30 -7.17
C PRO A 8 6.81 4.25 -6.10
N LYS A 9 5.55 3.83 -5.88
CA LYS A 9 5.26 2.83 -4.87
C LYS A 9 5.79 1.47 -5.26
N VAL A 10 5.70 1.14 -6.54
CA VAL A 10 6.27 -0.11 -7.02
C VAL A 10 7.78 -0.10 -6.79
N LEU A 11 8.43 1.01 -7.08
CA LEU A 11 9.85 1.12 -6.85
C LEU A 11 10.18 1.01 -5.36
N SER A 12 9.33 1.57 -4.51
CA SER A 12 9.54 1.47 -3.07
C SER A 12 9.51 0.04 -2.59
N VAL A 13 8.59 -0.75 -3.10
CA VAL A 13 8.52 -2.17 -2.72
C VAL A 13 9.82 -2.87 -3.08
N LEU A 14 10.33 -2.61 -4.28
CA LEU A 14 11.55 -3.27 -4.73
C LEU A 14 12.77 -2.82 -3.95
N ARG A 15 12.79 -1.58 -3.51
CA ARG A 15 13.93 -1.06 -2.77
C ARG A 15 13.84 -1.33 -1.28
N SER A 16 12.69 -1.71 -0.82
CA SER A 16 12.51 -2.00 0.59
C SER A 16 13.33 -3.22 0.96
N GLY A 17 14.19 -3.09 1.92
CA GLY A 17 15.04 -4.19 2.32
C GLY A 17 14.28 -5.37 2.87
N GLY A 18 13.04 -5.15 3.27
CA GLY A 18 12.24 -6.23 3.80
C GLY A 18 11.54 -7.06 2.75
N ALA A 19 11.52 -6.58 1.51
CA ALA A 19 10.83 -7.31 0.46
C ALA A 19 11.76 -8.33 -0.14
N ASN A 20 11.35 -9.59 -0.21
CA ASN A 20 12.12 -10.53 -0.96
C ASN A 20 11.45 -10.75 -2.31
N PHE A 21 12.20 -11.33 -3.23
CA PHE A 21 11.73 -11.47 -4.60
C PHE A 21 10.46 -12.27 -4.71
N VAL A 22 10.34 -13.29 -3.90
CA VAL A 22 9.17 -14.17 -3.98
C VAL A 22 7.90 -13.38 -3.71
N ASP A 23 7.99 -12.38 -2.86
CA ASP A 23 6.84 -11.61 -2.45
C ASP A 23 6.26 -10.76 -3.57
N ILE A 24 7.05 -10.42 -4.58
CA ILE A 24 6.55 -9.57 -5.65
C ILE A 24 5.96 -10.36 -6.82
N PHE A 25 5.97 -11.69 -6.74
CA PHE A 25 5.39 -12.51 -7.79
C PHE A 25 3.90 -12.73 -7.57
N PRO A 26 3.13 -12.85 -8.67
CA PRO A 26 1.71 -13.15 -8.53
C PRO A 26 1.49 -14.50 -7.86
N PRO A 27 0.30 -14.73 -7.33
CA PRO A 27 -0.88 -13.88 -7.48
C PRO A 27 -0.88 -12.71 -6.51
N TYR A 28 -1.48 -11.63 -6.95
CA TYR A 28 -1.64 -10.43 -6.12
C TYR A 28 -3.05 -10.38 -5.57
N LYS A 29 -3.20 -9.57 -4.51
CA LYS A 29 -4.49 -9.35 -3.89
C LYS A 29 -4.93 -7.92 -4.13
N ARG A 30 -6.23 -7.71 -4.13
CA ARG A 30 -6.80 -6.38 -4.26
C ARG A 30 -7.66 -6.08 -3.06
N VAL A 31 -7.62 -4.80 -2.67
CA VAL A 31 -8.56 -4.31 -1.68
C VAL A 31 -9.00 -2.93 -2.13
N GLU A 32 -10.27 -2.65 -1.93
CA GLU A 32 -10.84 -1.37 -2.27
C GLU A 32 -11.75 -0.93 -1.15
N GLY A 33 -11.59 0.32 -0.73
CA GLY A 33 -12.38 0.87 0.36
C GLY A 33 -11.75 2.13 0.88
N GLN A 34 -12.34 2.65 1.93
CA GLN A 34 -11.84 3.86 2.56
C GLN A 34 -10.66 3.54 3.45
N LEU A 35 -9.69 4.43 3.45
CA LEU A 35 -8.58 4.36 4.39
C LEU A 35 -9.11 4.69 5.76
N ARG A 36 -9.17 3.70 6.63
CA ARG A 36 -9.76 3.87 7.95
C ARG A 36 -8.78 4.37 8.97
N ASP A 37 -7.51 3.96 8.85
CA ASP A 37 -6.51 4.33 9.82
C ASP A 37 -5.13 4.13 9.25
N LYS A 38 -4.14 4.76 9.85
CA LYS A 38 -2.74 4.59 9.52
C LYS A 38 -1.99 4.31 10.81
N GLY A 39 -0.98 3.46 10.73
CA GLY A 39 -0.19 3.14 11.91
C GLY A 39 1.22 2.74 11.57
N THR A 40 2.05 2.73 12.60
CA THR A 40 3.42 2.26 12.49
C THR A 40 3.62 1.25 13.60
N ASP A 41 4.09 0.06 13.24
CA ASP A 41 4.24 -0.99 14.23
C ASP A 41 5.56 -0.86 14.98
N SER A 42 5.82 -1.81 15.87
CA SER A 42 7.00 -1.74 16.73
C SER A 42 8.30 -1.92 15.95
N HIS A 43 8.23 -2.41 14.73
CA HIS A 43 9.42 -2.58 13.88
C HIS A 43 9.62 -1.40 12.93
N GLY A 44 8.79 -0.36 13.04
CA GLY A 44 8.89 0.78 12.16
C GLY A 44 8.21 0.61 10.81
N GLU A 45 7.47 -0.47 10.62
CA GLU A 45 6.73 -0.68 9.39
C GLU A 45 5.48 0.18 9.40
N HIS A 46 5.26 0.87 8.28
CA HIS A 46 4.06 1.71 8.13
C HIS A 46 2.96 0.89 7.51
N ASN A 47 1.74 1.07 8.03
CA ASN A 47 0.62 0.31 7.50
C ASN A 47 -0.62 1.16 7.41
N LEU A 48 -1.52 0.67 6.57
CA LEU A 48 -2.83 1.27 6.34
C LEU A 48 -3.88 0.25 6.70
N LEU A 49 -4.98 0.72 7.27
CA LEU A 49 -6.14 -0.14 7.50
C LEU A 49 -7.21 0.25 6.50
N ILE A 50 -7.56 -0.67 5.61
CA ILE A 50 -8.58 -0.47 4.61
C ILE A 50 -9.56 -1.62 4.72
N GLU A 51 -10.81 -1.29 5.01
CA GLU A 51 -11.81 -2.27 5.38
C GLU A 51 -11.28 -3.06 6.57
N GLU A 52 -11.01 -4.33 6.41
CA GLU A 52 -10.43 -5.10 7.50
C GLU A 52 -9.06 -5.64 7.13
N GLN A 53 -8.43 -5.01 6.14
CA GLN A 53 -7.13 -5.44 5.66
C GLN A 53 -6.04 -4.49 6.11
N ILE A 54 -4.94 -5.05 6.55
CA ILE A 54 -3.75 -4.28 6.87
C ILE A 54 -2.83 -4.33 5.65
N VAL A 55 -2.41 -3.16 5.18
CA VAL A 55 -1.57 -3.04 3.99
C VAL A 55 -0.28 -2.36 4.38
N LEU A 56 0.84 -2.97 4.05
CA LEU A 56 2.16 -2.42 4.36
C LEU A 56 2.58 -1.47 3.25
N VAL A 57 3.08 -0.31 3.64
CA VAL A 57 3.47 0.74 2.69
C VAL A 57 4.79 1.35 3.11
N ASP A 58 5.40 2.09 2.18
CA ASP A 58 6.59 2.85 2.50
C ASP A 58 6.20 4.16 3.19
N TRP A 59 7.21 4.85 3.71
CA TRP A 59 7.00 6.08 4.45
C TRP A 59 6.33 7.15 3.60
N LEU A 60 6.77 7.31 2.36
CA LEU A 60 6.23 8.36 1.51
C LEU A 60 4.74 8.15 1.24
N THR A 61 4.35 6.92 0.95
CA THR A 61 2.95 6.58 0.76
C THR A 61 2.17 6.86 2.03
N PHE A 62 2.72 6.44 3.16
CA PHE A 62 2.09 6.62 4.45
C PHE A 62 1.80 8.10 4.71
N GLU A 63 2.77 8.96 4.41
CA GLU A 63 2.61 10.40 4.65
C GLU A 63 1.65 11.04 3.67
N THR A 64 1.57 10.52 2.46
CA THR A 64 0.81 11.14 1.39
C THR A 64 -0.69 10.88 1.50
N LEU A 65 -1.07 9.71 2.01
CA LEU A 65 -2.46 9.32 2.02
C LEU A 65 -3.18 9.89 3.24
N ILE A 66 -4.45 10.16 3.06
CA ILE A 66 -5.26 10.83 4.07
C ILE A 66 -6.36 9.88 4.52
N VAL A 67 -6.50 9.74 5.84
CA VAL A 67 -7.54 8.91 6.42
C VAL A 67 -8.90 9.40 5.92
N GLY A 68 -9.71 8.46 5.46
CA GLY A 68 -11.02 8.76 4.95
C GLY A 68 -11.12 8.70 3.44
N GLU A 69 -10.00 8.77 2.73
CA GLU A 69 -10.10 8.79 1.27
C GLU A 69 -10.30 7.36 0.74
N PRO A 70 -11.05 7.25 -0.36
CA PRO A 70 -11.28 5.94 -0.96
C PRO A 70 -10.08 5.51 -1.80
N LEU A 71 -9.66 4.28 -1.62
CA LEU A 71 -8.46 3.77 -2.27
C LEU A 71 -8.74 2.42 -2.91
N ARG A 72 -7.97 2.13 -3.94
CA ARG A 72 -7.91 0.80 -4.56
C ARG A 72 -6.45 0.38 -4.56
N ILE A 73 -6.16 -0.74 -3.92
CA ILE A 73 -4.78 -1.16 -3.71
C ILE A 73 -4.58 -2.55 -4.29
N LEU A 74 -3.49 -2.69 -5.03
CA LEU A 74 -2.97 -3.98 -5.44
C LEU A 74 -1.80 -4.30 -4.51
N MET A 75 -1.80 -5.48 -3.92
CA MET A 75 -0.79 -5.83 -2.94
C MET A 75 -0.32 -7.26 -3.11
N THR A 76 0.84 -7.54 -2.55
CA THR A 76 1.45 -8.85 -2.60
C THR A 76 0.72 -9.80 -1.67
N ARG A 77 1.16 -11.06 -1.68
CA ARG A 77 0.59 -12.08 -0.81
C ARG A 77 0.77 -11.75 0.66
N THR A 78 1.78 -10.98 0.99
CA THR A 78 2.03 -10.59 2.37
C THR A 78 1.52 -9.19 2.65
N ASN A 79 0.61 -8.72 1.82
CA ASN A 79 -0.10 -7.45 2.01
C ASN A 79 0.81 -6.21 1.87
N ARG A 80 1.85 -6.32 1.09
CA ARG A 80 2.71 -5.17 0.80
C ARG A 80 2.20 -4.50 -0.47
N ALA A 81 1.95 -3.21 -0.39
CA ALA A 81 1.35 -2.47 -1.51
C ALA A 81 2.27 -2.45 -2.72
N ILE A 82 1.71 -2.75 -3.87
CA ILE A 82 2.39 -2.64 -5.15
C ILE A 82 1.94 -1.36 -5.85
N SER A 83 0.64 -1.12 -5.88
CA SER A 83 0.11 0.10 -6.48
C SER A 83 -1.09 0.58 -5.69
N ILE A 84 -1.28 1.87 -5.66
CA ILE A 84 -2.37 2.50 -4.93
C ILE A 84 -2.98 3.55 -5.84
N ASP A 85 -4.29 3.42 -6.07
CA ASP A 85 -5.06 4.41 -6.82
C ASP A 85 -6.02 5.09 -5.89
N ARG A 86 -6.11 6.40 -6.01
CA ARG A 86 -7.17 7.14 -5.36
C ARG A 86 -8.41 7.05 -6.24
N VAL A 87 -9.49 6.61 -5.63
CA VAL A 87 -10.73 6.42 -6.36
C VAL A 87 -11.46 7.75 -6.34
N SER A 88 -11.60 8.35 -7.53
CA SER A 88 -12.31 9.62 -7.62
C SER A 88 -13.80 9.39 -7.53
N PRO A 89 -14.49 10.28 -6.82
CA PRO A 89 -15.96 10.20 -6.77
C PRO A 89 -16.58 10.57 -8.10
#